data_487e27a2489db4ee3e1a4f0c10228c13
#
_entry.id   487e27a2489db4ee3e1a4f0c10228c13
#
_cell.length_a   1.000
_cell.length_b   1.000
_cell.length_c   1.000
_cell.angle_alpha   90.00
_cell.angle_beta   90.00
_cell.angle_gamma   90.00
#
_symmetry.space_group_name_H-M   'P 1'
#
loop_
_entity.id
_entity.type
_entity.pdbx_description
1 polymer ?
#
loop_
_entity_poly.entity_id
_entity_poly.type
_entity_poly.pdbx_seq_one_letter_code
_entity_poly.pdbx_strand_id
1 'polypeptide(L)'
;MPRFRAPQAQAEHAVARKLALGTGRHDHRNDGRIHSLGTARGYGQALKGFADYLREHRLGDLPSATDQEARQYLAERSHQVGQKTLDLDRQAIQMHLGLRLEVVRSDRESALSTRSYTPAQVARIASAQSEANGLATRLAYHAGLRAHELLTLRPAGERSASGHRQWSADRFAGREGVRYTVVGMGGLVREVLLTRELAVAVEARRLKEPRLVVDRGVQYVQCYTIGGGRSWSQSFSSASRRELGFSNGGHGLRHSYVQERMDELQRRGMAYEQARATVAQEVGHFAGETTEAYLR
;
A
#
# COMPACT_ATOMS: atom_id res chain seq x y z
N MET A 1 7.20 -34.28 12.61
CA MET A 1 6.77 -32.91 12.29
C MET A 1 5.29 -32.75 12.66
N PRO A 2 4.85 -31.64 13.25
CA PRO A 2 3.44 -31.44 13.51
C PRO A 2 2.66 -31.44 12.19
N ARG A 3 1.69 -32.32 12.06
CA ARG A 3 0.79 -32.35 10.90
C ARG A 3 -0.23 -31.23 11.05
N PHE A 4 -0.14 -30.21 10.23
CA PHE A 4 -1.13 -29.15 10.16
C PHE A 4 -2.38 -29.68 9.45
N ARG A 5 -3.50 -29.77 10.13
CA ARG A 5 -4.76 -30.21 9.51
C ARG A 5 -5.43 -29.11 8.69
N ALA A 6 -5.30 -27.84 9.09
CA ALA A 6 -5.96 -26.71 8.46
C ALA A 6 -5.03 -25.99 7.46
N PRO A 7 -5.42 -25.76 6.21
CA PRO A 7 -4.65 -25.02 5.21
C PRO A 7 -4.18 -23.65 5.67
N GLN A 8 -5.02 -22.93 6.42
CA GLN A 8 -4.67 -21.65 7.01
C GLN A 8 -3.44 -21.75 7.94
N ALA A 9 -3.42 -22.74 8.83
CA ALA A 9 -2.31 -22.93 9.78
C ALA A 9 -1.01 -23.34 9.07
N GLN A 10 -1.10 -24.13 7.99
CA GLN A 10 0.06 -24.48 7.15
C GLN A 10 0.66 -23.24 6.50
N ALA A 11 -0.18 -22.39 5.89
CA ALA A 11 0.25 -21.15 5.24
C ALA A 11 0.85 -20.15 6.24
N GLU A 12 0.23 -19.97 7.39
CA GLU A 12 0.74 -19.10 8.46
C GLU A 12 2.12 -19.56 8.96
N HIS A 13 2.29 -20.86 9.18
CA HIS A 13 3.57 -21.42 9.59
C HIS A 13 4.65 -21.25 8.51
N ALA A 14 4.33 -21.51 7.23
CA ALA A 14 5.26 -21.34 6.12
C ALA A 14 5.74 -19.87 5.99
N VAL A 15 4.82 -18.91 6.11
CA VAL A 15 5.13 -17.48 6.11
C VAL A 15 5.95 -17.08 7.33
N ALA A 16 5.55 -17.50 8.53
CA ALA A 16 6.22 -17.14 9.78
C ALA A 16 7.71 -17.51 9.79
N ARG A 17 8.08 -18.65 9.23
CA ARG A 17 9.48 -19.09 9.09
C ARG A 17 10.34 -18.19 8.20
N LYS A 18 9.73 -17.41 7.33
CA LYS A 18 10.41 -16.52 6.36
C LYS A 18 10.31 -15.04 6.73
N LEU A 19 9.63 -14.69 7.82
CA LEU A 19 9.51 -13.30 8.24
C LEU A 19 10.84 -12.69 8.66
N ALA A 20 11.11 -11.48 8.16
CA ALA A 20 12.23 -10.61 8.55
C ALA A 20 11.75 -9.15 8.58
N LEU A 21 10.69 -8.88 9.38
CA LEU A 21 10.12 -7.53 9.49
C LEU A 21 11.09 -6.62 10.25
N GLY A 22 11.13 -5.34 9.82
CA GLY A 22 11.99 -4.33 10.45
C GLY A 22 13.40 -4.25 9.88
N THR A 23 13.81 -5.17 9.02
CA THR A 23 15.08 -5.10 8.27
C THR A 23 14.85 -4.42 6.92
N GLY A 24 15.76 -3.51 6.52
CA GLY A 24 15.66 -2.79 5.25
C GLY A 24 15.76 -3.74 4.05
N ARG A 25 14.82 -3.67 3.13
CA ARG A 25 14.87 -4.47 1.89
C ARG A 25 16.13 -4.19 1.06
N HIS A 26 16.74 -3.02 1.23
CA HIS A 26 17.91 -2.60 0.47
C HIS A 26 19.16 -3.36 0.90
N ASP A 27 19.28 -3.66 2.20
CA ASP A 27 20.44 -4.29 2.80
C ASP A 27 20.39 -5.83 2.69
N HIS A 28 19.21 -6.38 2.37
CA HIS A 28 18.92 -7.81 2.33
C HIS A 28 18.27 -8.26 1.01
N ARG A 29 18.75 -7.73 -0.13
CA ARG A 29 18.24 -8.14 -1.44
C ARG A 29 18.53 -9.64 -1.66
N ASN A 30 17.49 -10.39 -2.00
CA ASN A 30 17.56 -11.82 -2.35
C ASN A 30 17.90 -12.80 -1.21
N ASP A 31 17.68 -12.44 0.04
CA ASP A 31 17.84 -13.37 1.18
C ASP A 31 16.71 -14.42 1.29
N GLY A 32 15.73 -14.38 0.38
CA GLY A 32 14.57 -15.29 0.36
C GLY A 32 13.59 -15.06 1.51
N ARG A 33 13.68 -13.90 2.20
CA ARG A 33 12.84 -13.55 3.34
C ARG A 33 11.74 -12.55 2.99
N ILE A 34 10.77 -12.44 3.88
CA ILE A 34 9.62 -11.54 3.75
C ILE A 34 9.82 -10.32 4.64
N HIS A 35 10.12 -9.17 4.03
CA HIS A 35 10.41 -7.91 4.73
C HIS A 35 9.19 -6.99 4.87
N SER A 36 8.05 -7.32 4.28
CA SER A 36 6.86 -6.47 4.34
C SER A 36 5.62 -7.24 4.81
N LEU A 37 4.81 -6.59 5.64
CA LEU A 37 3.51 -7.12 6.08
C LEU A 37 2.53 -7.36 4.92
N GLY A 38 2.62 -6.53 3.87
CA GLY A 38 1.81 -6.70 2.66
C GLY A 38 2.16 -8.00 1.93
N THR A 39 3.45 -8.27 1.74
CA THR A 39 3.94 -9.52 1.15
C THR A 39 3.59 -10.71 2.04
N ALA A 40 3.81 -10.63 3.35
CA ALA A 40 3.47 -11.69 4.29
C ALA A 40 2.00 -12.09 4.19
N ARG A 41 1.10 -11.11 4.17
CA ARG A 41 -0.34 -11.34 4.03
C ARG A 41 -0.70 -11.91 2.66
N GLY A 42 -0.15 -11.36 1.58
CA GLY A 42 -0.39 -11.85 0.22
C GLY A 42 0.08 -13.28 0.05
N TYR A 43 1.28 -13.59 0.51
CA TYR A 43 1.83 -14.94 0.46
C TYR A 43 1.07 -15.92 1.35
N GLY A 44 0.60 -15.47 2.52
CA GLY A 44 -0.27 -16.30 3.38
C GLY A 44 -1.57 -16.69 2.68
N GLN A 45 -2.21 -15.75 1.98
CA GLN A 45 -3.43 -16.04 1.21
C GLN A 45 -3.15 -16.95 0.01
N ALA A 46 -2.08 -16.73 -0.72
CA ALA A 46 -1.65 -17.55 -1.85
C ALA A 46 -1.35 -18.99 -1.42
N LEU A 47 -0.55 -19.18 -0.38
CA LEU A 47 -0.21 -20.51 0.16
C LEU A 47 -1.42 -21.21 0.76
N LYS A 48 -2.35 -20.46 1.38
CA LYS A 48 -3.62 -21.05 1.81
C LYS A 48 -4.41 -21.61 0.64
N GLY A 49 -4.54 -20.84 -0.46
CA GLY A 49 -5.21 -21.32 -1.68
C GLY A 49 -4.56 -22.57 -2.26
N PHE A 50 -3.24 -22.62 -2.29
CA PHE A 50 -2.51 -23.81 -2.74
C PHE A 50 -2.70 -25.00 -1.78
N ALA A 51 -2.68 -24.78 -0.46
CA ALA A 51 -2.96 -25.85 0.52
C ALA A 51 -4.41 -26.35 0.46
N ASP A 52 -5.38 -25.47 0.18
CA ASP A 52 -6.77 -25.88 -0.07
C ASP A 52 -6.85 -26.79 -1.31
N TYR A 53 -6.19 -26.41 -2.40
CA TYR A 53 -6.10 -27.19 -3.62
C TYR A 53 -5.51 -28.60 -3.37
N LEU A 54 -4.34 -28.68 -2.70
CA LEU A 54 -3.70 -29.96 -2.38
C LEU A 54 -4.65 -30.87 -1.58
N ARG A 55 -5.37 -30.32 -0.62
CA ARG A 55 -6.33 -31.06 0.20
C ARG A 55 -7.53 -31.54 -0.61
N GLU A 56 -8.10 -30.69 -1.46
CA GLU A 56 -9.26 -31.00 -2.31
C GLU A 56 -8.95 -32.13 -3.30
N HIS A 57 -7.74 -32.11 -3.86
CA HIS A 57 -7.26 -33.15 -4.79
C HIS A 57 -6.59 -34.35 -4.11
N ARG A 58 -6.56 -34.39 -2.75
CA ARG A 58 -5.93 -35.45 -1.96
C ARG A 58 -4.44 -35.66 -2.23
N LEU A 59 -3.73 -34.60 -2.57
CA LEU A 59 -2.31 -34.59 -2.90
C LEU A 59 -1.38 -34.39 -1.68
N GLY A 60 -1.94 -34.23 -0.47
CA GLY A 60 -1.17 -34.07 0.75
C GLY A 60 -1.28 -32.66 1.35
N ASP A 61 -0.18 -32.13 1.83
CA ASP A 61 -0.10 -30.83 2.51
C ASP A 61 1.08 -29.99 1.99
N LEU A 62 1.17 -28.71 2.37
CA LEU A 62 2.24 -27.82 1.91
C LEU A 62 3.67 -28.36 2.15
N PRO A 63 4.00 -29.01 3.29
CA PRO A 63 5.33 -29.59 3.49
C PRO A 63 5.70 -30.72 2.53
N SER A 64 4.73 -31.41 1.95
CA SER A 64 4.94 -32.50 1.00
C SER A 64 4.75 -32.10 -0.45
N ALA A 65 4.36 -30.85 -0.69
CA ALA A 65 4.04 -30.36 -2.04
C ALA A 65 5.22 -30.42 -3.01
N THR A 66 4.93 -30.82 -4.24
CA THR A 66 5.90 -31.00 -5.31
C THR A 66 5.85 -29.87 -6.35
N ASP A 67 6.89 -29.78 -7.19
CA ASP A 67 6.94 -28.88 -8.34
C ASP A 67 5.80 -29.17 -9.34
N GLN A 68 5.51 -30.42 -9.58
CA GLN A 68 4.44 -30.85 -10.51
C GLN A 68 3.07 -30.34 -10.04
N GLU A 69 2.75 -30.52 -8.76
CA GLU A 69 1.49 -30.04 -8.17
C GLU A 69 1.38 -28.54 -8.20
N ALA A 70 2.49 -27.83 -7.96
CA ALA A 70 2.54 -26.37 -8.07
C ALA A 70 2.26 -25.88 -9.49
N ARG A 71 2.83 -26.53 -10.51
CA ARG A 71 2.58 -26.22 -11.93
C ARG A 71 1.11 -26.49 -12.31
N GLN A 72 0.57 -27.60 -11.89
CA GLN A 72 -0.83 -27.96 -12.15
C GLN A 72 -1.78 -26.94 -11.49
N TYR A 73 -1.55 -26.60 -10.21
CA TYR A 73 -2.32 -25.57 -9.53
C TYR A 73 -2.30 -24.22 -10.27
N LEU A 74 -1.10 -23.77 -10.68
CA LEU A 74 -0.98 -22.48 -11.38
C LEU A 74 -1.65 -22.49 -12.75
N ALA A 75 -1.60 -23.62 -13.47
CA ALA A 75 -2.31 -23.77 -14.74
C ALA A 75 -3.83 -23.68 -14.55
N GLU A 76 -4.41 -24.39 -13.59
CA GLU A 76 -5.84 -24.31 -13.27
C GLU A 76 -6.23 -22.93 -12.75
N ARG A 77 -5.37 -22.32 -11.94
CA ARG A 77 -5.57 -20.99 -11.37
C ARG A 77 -5.59 -19.88 -12.41
N SER A 78 -4.88 -20.06 -13.53
CA SER A 78 -4.82 -19.10 -14.64
C SER A 78 -6.18 -18.76 -15.24
N HIS A 79 -7.12 -19.70 -15.22
CA HIS A 79 -8.51 -19.52 -15.67
C HIS A 79 -9.41 -18.79 -14.63
N GLN A 80 -8.94 -18.67 -13.38
CA GLN A 80 -9.75 -18.19 -12.28
C GLN A 80 -9.41 -16.76 -11.85
N VAL A 81 -8.14 -16.35 -11.94
CA VAL A 81 -7.64 -15.08 -11.42
C VAL A 81 -6.85 -14.30 -12.45
N GLY A 82 -6.81 -12.97 -12.32
CA GLY A 82 -6.00 -12.12 -13.20
C GLY A 82 -4.50 -12.27 -12.93
N GLN A 83 -3.68 -11.87 -13.91
CA GLN A 83 -2.22 -12.04 -13.94
C GLN A 83 -1.52 -11.62 -12.65
N LYS A 84 -1.89 -10.49 -12.07
CA LYS A 84 -1.26 -10.00 -10.83
C LYS A 84 -1.45 -10.93 -9.63
N THR A 85 -2.60 -11.58 -9.53
CA THR A 85 -2.88 -12.56 -8.46
C THR A 85 -2.13 -13.85 -8.76
N LEU A 86 -2.13 -14.30 -10.00
CA LEU A 86 -1.43 -15.49 -10.43
C LEU A 86 0.09 -15.38 -10.21
N ASP A 87 0.68 -14.23 -10.52
CA ASP A 87 2.09 -13.96 -10.25
C ASP A 87 2.41 -13.93 -8.75
N LEU A 88 1.48 -13.43 -7.92
CA LEU A 88 1.63 -13.47 -6.47
C LEU A 88 1.59 -14.91 -5.94
N ASP A 89 0.64 -15.72 -6.43
CA ASP A 89 0.52 -17.13 -6.09
C ASP A 89 1.81 -17.89 -6.47
N ARG A 90 2.30 -17.70 -7.69
CA ARG A 90 3.56 -18.26 -8.17
C ARG A 90 4.75 -17.88 -7.28
N GLN A 91 4.89 -16.59 -6.94
CA GLN A 91 6.00 -16.11 -6.10
C GLN A 91 5.95 -16.69 -4.69
N ALA A 92 4.76 -16.80 -4.10
CA ALA A 92 4.58 -17.41 -2.78
C ALA A 92 4.95 -18.90 -2.77
N ILE A 93 4.54 -19.65 -3.78
CA ILE A 93 4.84 -21.08 -3.94
C ILE A 93 6.35 -21.26 -4.20
N GLN A 94 6.97 -20.45 -5.07
CA GLN A 94 8.42 -20.47 -5.30
C GLN A 94 9.21 -20.25 -3.99
N MET A 95 8.79 -19.26 -3.19
CA MET A 95 9.43 -19.01 -1.88
C MET A 95 9.29 -20.21 -0.94
N HIS A 96 8.11 -20.89 -0.95
CA HIS A 96 7.83 -22.03 -0.09
C HIS A 96 8.66 -23.25 -0.49
N LEU A 97 8.65 -23.61 -1.78
CA LEU A 97 9.33 -24.78 -2.32
C LEU A 97 10.85 -24.56 -2.49
N GLY A 98 11.32 -23.32 -2.51
CA GLY A 98 12.74 -22.99 -2.72
C GLY A 98 13.20 -23.22 -4.17
N LEU A 99 12.30 -23.19 -5.15
CA LEU A 99 12.57 -23.44 -6.56
C LEU A 99 11.99 -22.33 -7.44
N ARG A 100 12.40 -22.27 -8.70
CA ARG A 100 11.88 -21.32 -9.69
C ARG A 100 10.79 -21.99 -10.53
N LEU A 101 9.62 -21.35 -10.57
CA LEU A 101 8.50 -21.76 -11.43
C LEU A 101 8.40 -20.83 -12.65
N GLU A 102 8.00 -21.37 -13.77
CA GLU A 102 7.76 -20.60 -14.98
C GLU A 102 6.60 -19.63 -14.83
N VAL A 103 6.58 -18.60 -15.65
CA VAL A 103 5.47 -17.63 -15.69
C VAL A 103 4.31 -18.26 -16.45
N VAL A 104 3.19 -18.42 -15.73
CA VAL A 104 1.92 -18.84 -16.33
C VAL A 104 1.14 -17.59 -16.70
N ARG A 105 0.56 -17.54 -17.90
CA ARG A 105 -0.29 -16.44 -18.35
C ARG A 105 -1.73 -16.67 -17.92
N SER A 106 -2.32 -15.61 -17.38
CA SER A 106 -3.75 -15.64 -17.04
C SER A 106 -4.60 -15.44 -18.29
N ASP A 107 -5.68 -16.21 -18.41
CA ASP A 107 -6.68 -16.02 -19.46
C ASP A 107 -7.68 -14.90 -19.11
N ARG A 108 -7.61 -14.36 -17.90
CA ARG A 108 -8.49 -13.27 -17.48
C ARG A 108 -7.89 -11.92 -17.79
N GLU A 109 -8.62 -11.12 -18.55
CA GLU A 109 -8.29 -9.72 -18.72
C GLU A 109 -8.37 -8.97 -17.39
N SER A 110 -7.40 -8.09 -17.16
CA SER A 110 -7.43 -7.18 -16.02
C SER A 110 -8.52 -6.13 -16.24
N ALA A 111 -9.66 -6.29 -15.61
CA ALA A 111 -10.66 -5.22 -15.53
C ALA A 111 -10.06 -4.06 -14.72
N LEU A 112 -9.66 -3.00 -15.41
CA LEU A 112 -9.12 -1.79 -14.80
C LEU A 112 -10.30 -0.88 -14.43
N SER A 113 -10.62 -0.81 -13.13
CA SER A 113 -11.66 0.10 -12.64
C SER A 113 -11.03 1.34 -12.04
N THR A 114 -11.64 2.50 -12.29
CA THR A 114 -11.33 3.77 -11.62
C THR A 114 -11.48 3.60 -10.10
N ARG A 115 -10.45 4.00 -9.35
CA ARG A 115 -10.45 3.92 -7.89
C ARG A 115 -10.53 5.28 -7.21
N SER A 116 -10.47 6.35 -7.95
CA SER A 116 -10.50 7.72 -7.44
C SER A 116 -11.87 8.08 -6.83
N TYR A 117 -11.84 9.09 -6.00
CA TYR A 117 -13.01 9.74 -5.42
C TYR A 117 -13.06 11.20 -5.85
N THR A 118 -14.24 11.72 -6.09
CA THR A 118 -14.43 13.15 -6.33
C THR A 118 -14.29 13.96 -5.04
N PRO A 119 -14.00 15.28 -5.10
CA PRO A 119 -13.96 16.15 -3.91
C PRO A 119 -15.24 16.07 -3.07
N ALA A 120 -16.41 16.05 -3.69
CA ALA A 120 -17.70 15.93 -3.01
C ALA A 120 -17.85 14.58 -2.27
N GLN A 121 -17.41 13.49 -2.88
CA GLN A 121 -17.40 12.18 -2.22
C GLN A 121 -16.47 12.15 -1.02
N VAL A 122 -15.28 12.73 -1.14
CA VAL A 122 -14.31 12.83 -0.05
C VAL A 122 -14.88 13.64 1.12
N ALA A 123 -15.53 14.78 0.83
CA ALA A 123 -16.16 15.62 1.85
C ALA A 123 -17.26 14.85 2.61
N ARG A 124 -18.15 14.13 1.90
CA ARG A 124 -19.20 13.29 2.51
C ARG A 124 -18.60 12.20 3.40
N ILE A 125 -17.60 11.46 2.91
CA ILE A 125 -16.92 10.42 3.69
C ILE A 125 -16.29 11.00 4.94
N ALA A 126 -15.55 12.11 4.82
CA ALA A 126 -14.88 12.76 5.93
C ALA A 126 -15.87 13.23 7.02
N SER A 127 -17.01 13.81 6.62
CA SER A 127 -18.06 14.27 7.54
C SER A 127 -18.76 13.12 8.27
N ALA A 128 -18.79 11.93 7.66
CA ALA A 128 -19.38 10.72 8.26
C ALA A 128 -18.43 9.94 9.18
N GLN A 129 -17.22 10.47 9.42
CA GLN A 129 -16.21 9.90 10.33
C GLN A 129 -16.10 10.76 11.61
N SER A 130 -15.38 10.22 12.62
CA SER A 130 -14.94 11.05 13.74
C SER A 130 -14.03 12.18 13.24
N GLU A 131 -13.95 13.30 13.97
CA GLU A 131 -13.10 14.43 13.59
C GLU A 131 -11.66 14.04 13.27
N ALA A 132 -11.04 13.16 14.08
CA ALA A 132 -9.68 12.70 13.87
C ALA A 132 -9.52 11.88 12.57
N ASN A 133 -10.50 11.03 12.25
CA ASN A 133 -10.50 10.24 11.01
C ASN A 133 -10.90 11.10 9.81
N GLY A 134 -11.83 12.03 9.95
CA GLY A 134 -12.24 12.96 8.89
C GLY A 134 -11.09 13.88 8.49
N LEU A 135 -10.33 14.41 9.46
CA LEU A 135 -9.13 15.18 9.17
C LEU A 135 -8.09 14.31 8.45
N ALA A 136 -7.85 13.08 8.91
CA ALA A 136 -6.95 12.14 8.25
C ALA A 136 -7.37 11.83 6.81
N THR A 137 -8.66 11.75 6.53
CA THR A 137 -9.22 11.55 5.19
C THR A 137 -8.92 12.74 4.29
N ARG A 138 -9.12 13.98 4.78
CA ARG A 138 -8.76 15.20 4.04
C ARG A 138 -7.26 15.28 3.77
N LEU A 139 -6.43 14.98 4.77
CA LEU A 139 -4.97 14.93 4.62
C LEU A 139 -4.53 13.90 3.57
N ALA A 140 -5.10 12.68 3.63
CA ALA A 140 -4.79 11.64 2.67
C ALA A 140 -5.17 12.02 1.24
N TYR A 141 -6.27 12.73 1.04
CA TYR A 141 -6.71 13.22 -0.26
C TYR A 141 -5.78 14.33 -0.77
N HIS A 142 -5.56 15.40 0.01
CA HIS A 142 -4.80 16.58 -0.42
C HIS A 142 -3.30 16.34 -0.61
N ALA A 143 -2.72 15.36 0.09
CA ALA A 143 -1.27 15.08 0.05
C ALA A 143 -0.94 13.66 -0.45
N GLY A 144 -1.91 12.92 -0.96
CA GLY A 144 -1.72 11.58 -1.50
C GLY A 144 -1.15 10.58 -0.49
N LEU A 145 -1.57 10.65 0.79
CA LEU A 145 -0.99 9.85 1.87
C LEU A 145 -1.50 8.41 1.89
N ARG A 146 -0.60 7.51 2.25
CA ARG A 146 -0.98 6.14 2.63
C ARG A 146 -1.44 6.10 4.08
N ALA A 147 -2.22 5.08 4.43
CA ALA A 147 -2.74 4.90 5.79
C ALA A 147 -1.68 4.98 6.90
N HIS A 148 -0.52 4.34 6.72
CA HIS A 148 0.56 4.38 7.71
C HIS A 148 1.35 5.70 7.70
N GLU A 149 1.40 6.40 6.56
CA GLU A 149 2.06 7.70 6.44
C GLU A 149 1.38 8.76 7.32
N LEU A 150 0.05 8.65 7.53
CA LEU A 150 -0.69 9.48 8.48
C LEU A 150 -0.17 9.37 9.92
N LEU A 151 0.35 8.21 10.31
CA LEU A 151 0.93 7.99 11.64
C LEU A 151 2.33 8.60 11.81
N THR A 152 2.95 9.04 10.71
CA THR A 152 4.35 9.49 10.71
C THR A 152 4.52 10.95 10.31
N LEU A 153 3.43 11.70 10.21
CA LEU A 153 3.41 13.10 9.79
C LEU A 153 4.22 13.98 10.77
N ARG A 154 5.11 14.82 10.23
CA ARG A 154 5.92 15.80 10.98
C ARG A 154 6.19 17.05 10.13
N PRO A 155 6.37 18.23 10.70
CA PRO A 155 6.86 19.40 9.98
C PRO A 155 8.20 19.11 9.30
N ALA A 156 8.43 19.67 8.11
CA ALA A 156 9.69 19.48 7.38
C ALA A 156 10.90 20.06 8.12
N GLY A 157 10.69 21.09 8.96
CA GLY A 157 11.73 21.64 9.83
C GLY A 157 12.20 20.70 10.95
N GLU A 158 11.38 19.70 11.33
CA GLU A 158 11.71 18.71 12.37
C GLU A 158 12.29 17.41 11.81
N ARG A 159 12.07 17.14 10.54
CA ARG A 159 12.59 15.94 9.87
C ARG A 159 12.79 16.23 8.39
N SER A 160 14.03 16.08 7.92
CA SER A 160 14.37 16.27 6.51
C SER A 160 13.96 15.06 5.66
N ALA A 161 13.70 15.32 4.37
CA ALA A 161 13.53 14.25 3.38
C ALA A 161 14.81 13.44 3.21
N SER A 162 14.69 12.19 2.76
CA SER A 162 15.82 11.28 2.54
C SER A 162 16.84 11.86 1.57
N GLY A 163 18.07 12.14 2.05
CA GLY A 163 19.14 12.77 1.28
C GLY A 163 19.77 11.86 0.22
N HIS A 164 19.56 10.54 0.28
CA HIS A 164 20.04 9.58 -0.72
C HIS A 164 19.20 9.59 -2.01
N ARG A 165 18.19 10.45 -2.11
CA ARG A 165 17.34 10.62 -3.29
C ARG A 165 17.49 12.02 -3.87
N GLN A 166 17.56 12.09 -5.20
CA GLN A 166 17.49 13.36 -5.91
C GLN A 166 16.01 13.73 -6.09
N TRP A 167 15.61 14.80 -5.39
CA TRP A 167 14.25 15.30 -5.45
C TRP A 167 14.13 16.40 -6.49
N SER A 168 13.15 16.31 -7.39
CA SER A 168 12.86 17.36 -8.37
C SER A 168 12.46 18.65 -7.66
N ALA A 169 12.95 19.78 -8.18
CA ALA A 169 12.54 21.12 -7.75
C ALA A 169 11.07 21.41 -8.14
N ASP A 170 10.54 20.72 -9.16
CA ASP A 170 9.18 20.89 -9.65
C ASP A 170 8.10 20.28 -8.75
N ARG A 171 8.52 19.52 -7.71
CA ARG A 171 7.54 19.01 -6.73
C ARG A 171 6.75 20.15 -6.13
N PHE A 172 5.43 19.96 -6.11
CA PHE A 172 4.45 20.94 -5.62
C PHE A 172 4.39 22.24 -6.44
N ALA A 173 4.97 22.30 -7.64
CA ALA A 173 4.88 23.46 -8.52
C ALA A 173 3.42 23.91 -8.68
N GLY A 174 3.16 25.20 -8.47
CA GLY A 174 1.83 25.81 -8.54
C GLY A 174 0.94 25.61 -7.33
N ARG A 175 1.40 24.93 -6.30
CA ARG A 175 0.68 24.81 -5.02
C ARG A 175 1.38 25.58 -3.91
N GLU A 176 0.58 26.24 -3.10
CA GLU A 176 1.05 26.92 -1.88
C GLU A 176 0.64 26.10 -0.65
N GLY A 177 1.44 26.18 0.41
CA GLY A 177 1.14 25.51 1.66
C GLY A 177 2.34 25.37 2.58
N VAL A 178 2.19 24.49 3.56
CA VAL A 178 3.20 24.19 4.58
C VAL A 178 3.77 22.80 4.31
N ARG A 179 5.10 22.70 4.30
CA ARG A 179 5.79 21.42 4.06
C ARG A 179 5.85 20.58 5.33
N TYR A 180 5.44 19.36 5.19
CA TYR A 180 5.57 18.28 6.17
C TYR A 180 6.37 17.13 5.56
N THR A 181 6.74 16.16 6.37
CA THR A 181 7.36 14.91 5.93
C THR A 181 6.57 13.72 6.46
N VAL A 182 6.63 12.63 5.72
CA VAL A 182 6.08 11.32 6.11
C VAL A 182 7.09 10.21 5.84
N VAL A 183 6.98 9.10 6.57
CA VAL A 183 7.80 7.91 6.32
C VAL A 183 6.99 6.93 5.48
N GLY A 184 7.42 6.71 4.26
CA GLY A 184 6.85 5.75 3.33
C GLY A 184 7.35 4.32 3.54
N MET A 185 6.96 3.43 2.63
CA MET A 185 7.44 2.05 2.64
C MET A 185 8.96 2.01 2.44
N GLY A 186 9.61 1.09 3.15
CA GLY A 186 11.07 0.95 3.10
C GLY A 186 11.83 2.08 3.80
N GLY A 187 11.16 2.87 4.67
CA GLY A 187 11.80 3.93 5.44
C GLY A 187 12.05 5.24 4.69
N LEU A 188 11.59 5.36 3.41
CA LEU A 188 11.75 6.58 2.63
C LEU A 188 11.02 7.75 3.28
N VAL A 189 11.76 8.77 3.68
CA VAL A 189 11.20 10.04 4.14
C VAL A 189 10.99 10.95 2.94
N ARG A 190 9.75 11.36 2.70
CA ARG A 190 9.40 12.30 1.64
C ARG A 190 8.68 13.51 2.17
N GLU A 191 8.85 14.64 1.49
CA GLU A 191 8.02 15.81 1.75
C GLU A 191 6.61 15.62 1.19
N VAL A 192 5.68 16.28 1.84
CA VAL A 192 4.29 16.47 1.42
C VAL A 192 3.90 17.93 1.67
N LEU A 193 2.99 18.46 0.87
CA LEU A 193 2.51 19.81 1.01
C LEU A 193 1.06 19.77 1.53
N LEU A 194 0.82 20.45 2.64
CA LEU A 194 -0.53 20.65 3.17
C LEU A 194 -0.97 22.09 2.90
N THR A 195 -2.24 22.30 2.56
CA THR A 195 -2.80 23.65 2.53
C THR A 195 -2.63 24.31 3.89
N ARG A 196 -2.58 25.64 3.94
CA ARG A 196 -2.46 26.39 5.21
C ARG A 196 -3.55 26.02 6.20
N GLU A 197 -4.79 25.83 5.71
CA GLU A 197 -5.93 25.42 6.53
C GLU A 197 -5.71 24.03 7.16
N LEU A 198 -5.27 23.04 6.37
CA LEU A 198 -4.98 21.70 6.88
C LEU A 198 -3.79 21.69 7.84
N ALA A 199 -2.78 22.50 7.60
CA ALA A 199 -1.65 22.65 8.50
C ALA A 199 -2.10 23.20 9.87
N VAL A 200 -2.95 24.23 9.90
CA VAL A 200 -3.53 24.77 11.15
C VAL A 200 -4.35 23.70 11.87
N ALA A 201 -5.19 22.96 11.14
CA ALA A 201 -6.00 21.89 11.73
C ALA A 201 -5.16 20.72 12.29
N VAL A 202 -4.02 20.41 11.67
CA VAL A 202 -3.06 19.41 12.16
C VAL A 202 -2.34 19.91 13.41
N GLU A 203 -1.81 21.14 13.38
CA GLU A 203 -1.07 21.71 14.52
C GLU A 203 -1.97 21.85 15.75
N ALA A 204 -3.25 22.19 15.59
CA ALA A 204 -4.22 22.21 16.69
C ALA A 204 -4.39 20.84 17.38
N ARG A 205 -3.94 19.75 16.74
CA ARG A 205 -4.00 18.38 17.26
C ARG A 205 -2.64 17.80 17.61
N ARG A 206 -1.64 18.67 17.74
CA ARG A 206 -0.29 18.28 18.12
C ARG A 206 -0.27 17.72 19.53
N LEU A 207 0.39 16.58 19.69
CA LEU A 207 0.64 15.99 21.01
C LEU A 207 1.76 16.76 21.72
N LYS A 208 1.63 16.94 23.03
CA LYS A 208 2.71 17.52 23.85
C LYS A 208 3.98 16.66 23.77
N GLU A 209 3.80 15.35 23.80
CA GLU A 209 4.86 14.37 23.59
C GLU A 209 4.43 13.37 22.52
N PRO A 210 5.30 13.03 21.56
CA PRO A 210 5.02 11.98 20.58
C PRO A 210 4.74 10.65 21.29
N ARG A 211 3.80 9.87 20.76
CA ARG A 211 3.46 8.56 21.30
C ARG A 211 3.79 7.42 20.33
N LEU A 212 4.11 6.25 20.88
CA LEU A 212 4.24 5.02 20.08
C LEU A 212 2.86 4.45 19.78
N VAL A 213 2.61 4.15 18.51
CA VAL A 213 1.40 3.48 18.01
C VAL A 213 1.82 2.23 17.26
N VAL A 214 1.19 1.10 17.58
CA VAL A 214 1.40 -0.16 16.86
C VAL A 214 0.29 -0.34 15.82
N ASP A 215 0.66 -0.45 14.55
CA ASP A 215 -0.26 -0.80 13.47
C ASP A 215 0.26 -2.04 12.74
N ARG A 216 -0.50 -3.12 12.80
CA ARG A 216 -0.16 -4.41 12.15
C ARG A 216 1.23 -4.94 12.52
N GLY A 217 1.61 -4.78 13.79
CA GLY A 217 2.89 -5.24 14.32
C GLY A 217 4.08 -4.31 14.05
N VAL A 218 3.87 -3.18 13.37
CA VAL A 218 4.90 -2.14 13.17
C VAL A 218 4.67 -0.99 14.13
N GLN A 219 5.74 -0.51 14.76
CA GLN A 219 5.73 0.65 15.65
C GLN A 219 5.93 1.94 14.85
N TYR A 220 5.12 2.94 15.16
CA TYR A 220 5.18 4.29 14.58
C TYR A 220 5.23 5.33 15.69
N VAL A 221 6.01 6.37 15.49
CA VAL A 221 6.04 7.53 16.39
C VAL A 221 5.05 8.56 15.85
N GLN A 222 3.91 8.72 16.52
CA GLN A 222 2.84 9.62 16.14
C GLN A 222 2.95 10.95 16.90
N CYS A 223 2.94 12.07 16.18
CA CYS A 223 3.04 13.43 16.74
C CYS A 223 1.70 14.16 16.84
N TYR A 224 0.63 13.65 16.23
CA TYR A 224 -0.67 14.31 16.16
C TYR A 224 -1.81 13.37 16.52
N THR A 225 -2.85 13.88 17.17
CA THR A 225 -4.08 13.13 17.46
C THR A 225 -4.98 13.08 16.23
N ILE A 226 -4.54 12.37 15.20
CA ILE A 226 -5.27 12.12 13.95
C ILE A 226 -5.40 10.61 13.71
N GLY A 227 -6.36 10.23 12.86
CA GLY A 227 -6.50 8.86 12.41
C GLY A 227 -5.34 8.39 11.54
N GLY A 228 -5.09 7.07 11.51
CA GLY A 228 -4.06 6.49 10.66
C GLY A 228 -4.09 4.96 10.70
N GLY A 229 -3.25 4.33 9.89
CA GLY A 229 -3.11 2.89 9.85
C GLY A 229 -4.39 2.12 9.50
N ARG A 230 -4.50 0.91 10.03
CA ARG A 230 -5.64 0.01 9.76
C ARG A 230 -6.97 0.57 10.29
N SER A 231 -6.98 1.16 11.47
CA SER A 231 -8.21 1.66 12.09
C SER A 231 -8.85 2.77 11.25
N TRP A 232 -8.05 3.73 10.78
CA TRP A 232 -8.52 4.73 9.83
C TRP A 232 -8.99 4.11 8.50
N SER A 233 -8.24 3.16 7.93
CA SER A 233 -8.65 2.49 6.68
C SER A 233 -10.00 1.78 6.81
N GLN A 234 -10.28 1.17 7.96
CA GLN A 234 -11.55 0.52 8.24
C GLN A 234 -12.67 1.55 8.41
N SER A 235 -12.43 2.61 9.19
CA SER A 235 -13.35 3.74 9.36
C SER A 235 -13.70 4.38 8.01
N PHE A 236 -12.69 4.65 7.16
CA PHE A 236 -12.87 5.17 5.82
C PHE A 236 -13.75 4.26 4.97
N SER A 237 -13.43 2.96 4.92
CA SER A 237 -14.18 2.02 4.08
C SER A 237 -15.63 1.84 4.55
N SER A 238 -15.88 1.87 5.86
CA SER A 238 -17.22 1.80 6.42
C SER A 238 -18.03 3.07 6.13
N ALA A 239 -17.42 4.26 6.31
CA ALA A 239 -18.05 5.54 5.98
C ALA A 239 -18.33 5.64 4.46
N SER A 240 -17.37 5.24 3.61
CA SER A 240 -17.55 5.23 2.16
C SER A 240 -18.74 4.36 1.72
N ARG A 241 -18.87 3.14 2.26
CA ARG A 241 -20.01 2.28 1.93
C ARG A 241 -21.34 2.86 2.41
N ARG A 242 -21.35 3.46 3.59
CA ARG A 242 -22.57 4.08 4.15
C ARG A 242 -23.00 5.29 3.34
N GLU A 243 -22.07 6.13 2.92
CA GLU A 243 -22.37 7.38 2.23
C GLU A 243 -22.55 7.24 0.72
N LEU A 244 -21.84 6.29 0.10
CA LEU A 244 -21.77 6.18 -1.36
C LEU A 244 -22.31 4.85 -1.89
N GLY A 245 -22.57 3.86 -1.03
CA GLY A 245 -22.92 2.50 -1.43
C GLY A 245 -21.73 1.61 -1.84
N PHE A 246 -20.53 2.18 -1.99
CA PHE A 246 -19.32 1.46 -2.38
C PHE A 246 -18.07 1.94 -1.63
N SER A 247 -16.96 1.22 -1.77
CA SER A 247 -15.66 1.67 -1.27
C SER A 247 -14.51 1.14 -2.11
N ASN A 248 -13.68 2.05 -2.61
CA ASN A 248 -12.38 1.77 -3.23
C ASN A 248 -11.24 1.76 -2.20
N GLY A 249 -11.58 1.85 -0.90
CA GLY A 249 -10.64 1.96 0.21
C GLY A 249 -9.91 3.31 0.26
N GLY A 250 -9.21 3.57 1.36
CA GLY A 250 -8.45 4.83 1.53
C GLY A 250 -7.34 5.03 0.50
N HIS A 251 -6.90 3.96 -0.16
CA HIS A 251 -5.92 4.08 -1.26
C HIS A 251 -6.47 4.79 -2.50
N GLY A 252 -7.79 4.78 -2.68
CA GLY A 252 -8.48 5.54 -3.74
C GLY A 252 -8.24 7.05 -3.66
N LEU A 253 -8.05 7.60 -2.45
CA LEU A 253 -7.71 9.02 -2.27
C LEU A 253 -6.37 9.38 -2.90
N ARG A 254 -5.43 8.45 -2.90
CA ARG A 254 -4.13 8.65 -3.54
C ARG A 254 -4.25 8.57 -5.07
N HIS A 255 -5.19 7.77 -5.61
CA HIS A 255 -5.53 7.82 -7.03
C HIS A 255 -6.07 9.20 -7.41
N SER A 256 -7.01 9.75 -6.62
CA SER A 256 -7.52 11.11 -6.84
C SER A 256 -6.39 12.15 -6.85
N TYR A 257 -5.51 12.12 -5.83
CA TYR A 257 -4.37 13.04 -5.77
C TYR A 257 -3.50 12.97 -7.02
N VAL A 258 -3.13 11.77 -7.46
CA VAL A 258 -2.25 11.59 -8.63
C VAL A 258 -2.91 12.10 -9.90
N GLN A 259 -4.19 11.77 -10.13
CA GLN A 259 -4.94 12.23 -11.31
C GLN A 259 -5.07 13.75 -11.32
N GLU A 260 -5.51 14.35 -10.23
CA GLU A 260 -5.64 15.81 -10.10
C GLU A 260 -4.30 16.53 -10.29
N ARG A 261 -3.20 15.98 -9.73
CA ARG A 261 -1.87 16.57 -9.92
C ARG A 261 -1.36 16.47 -11.35
N MET A 262 -1.59 15.36 -12.03
CA MET A 262 -1.26 15.22 -13.45
C MET A 262 -2.00 16.29 -14.28
N ASP A 263 -3.30 16.43 -14.09
CA ASP A 263 -4.11 17.44 -14.78
C ASP A 263 -3.65 18.88 -14.49
N GLU A 264 -3.29 19.14 -13.24
CA GLU A 264 -2.81 20.46 -12.78
C GLU A 264 -1.48 20.84 -13.45
N LEU A 265 -0.50 19.92 -13.45
CA LEU A 265 0.81 20.16 -14.04
C LEU A 265 0.73 20.28 -15.57
N GLN A 266 -0.08 19.45 -16.22
CA GLN A 266 -0.27 19.55 -17.68
C GLN A 266 -0.99 20.84 -18.08
N ARG A 267 -2.00 21.29 -17.33
CA ARG A 267 -2.65 22.60 -17.57
C ARG A 267 -1.68 23.78 -17.37
N ARG A 268 -0.62 23.60 -16.61
CA ARG A 268 0.48 24.57 -16.45
C ARG A 268 1.54 24.47 -17.56
N GLY A 269 1.34 23.63 -18.56
CA GLY A 269 2.25 23.45 -19.69
C GLY A 269 3.35 22.41 -19.49
N MET A 270 3.32 21.65 -18.39
CA MET A 270 4.32 20.60 -18.18
C MET A 270 4.03 19.40 -19.10
N ALA A 271 5.05 18.90 -19.79
CA ALA A 271 4.92 17.72 -20.64
C ALA A 271 4.52 16.49 -19.79
N TYR A 272 3.74 15.56 -20.37
CA TYR A 272 3.19 14.40 -19.68
C TYR A 272 4.25 13.60 -18.89
N GLU A 273 5.38 13.28 -19.53
CA GLU A 273 6.45 12.50 -18.88
C GLU A 273 7.08 13.23 -17.70
N GLN A 274 7.28 14.54 -17.82
CA GLN A 274 7.79 15.37 -16.73
C GLN A 274 6.78 15.47 -15.58
N ALA A 275 5.49 15.69 -15.89
CA ALA A 275 4.42 15.70 -14.91
C ALA A 275 4.34 14.35 -14.19
N ARG A 276 4.39 13.25 -14.91
CA ARG A 276 4.39 11.89 -14.38
C ARG A 276 5.57 11.63 -13.44
N ALA A 277 6.77 12.02 -13.83
CA ALA A 277 7.98 11.88 -13.00
C ALA A 277 7.89 12.73 -11.72
N THR A 278 7.38 13.95 -11.82
CA THR A 278 7.16 14.86 -10.69
C THR A 278 6.14 14.29 -9.71
N VAL A 279 4.97 13.88 -10.19
CA VAL A 279 3.91 13.29 -9.35
C VAL A 279 4.37 11.97 -8.73
N ALA A 280 5.15 11.16 -9.46
CA ALA A 280 5.76 9.96 -8.91
C ALA A 280 6.59 10.27 -7.66
N GLN A 281 7.43 11.29 -7.69
CA GLN A 281 8.23 11.71 -6.54
C GLN A 281 7.36 12.29 -5.41
N GLU A 282 6.33 13.08 -5.71
CA GLU A 282 5.39 13.60 -4.73
C GLU A 282 4.71 12.48 -3.92
N VAL A 283 4.45 11.34 -4.57
CA VAL A 283 3.87 10.16 -3.91
C VAL A 283 4.92 9.12 -3.47
N GLY A 284 6.22 9.42 -3.58
CA GLY A 284 7.32 8.55 -3.12
C GLY A 284 7.58 7.33 -3.99
N HIS A 285 7.33 7.46 -5.30
CA HIS A 285 7.74 6.51 -6.31
C HIS A 285 8.87 7.13 -7.15
N PHE A 286 9.86 6.31 -7.53
CA PHE A 286 10.95 6.76 -8.39
C PHE A 286 10.97 6.03 -9.75
N ALA A 287 10.11 5.02 -9.92
CA ALA A 287 9.84 4.37 -11.19
C ALA A 287 8.49 4.90 -11.73
N GLY A 288 8.52 5.55 -12.90
CA GLY A 288 7.35 6.17 -13.52
C GLY A 288 6.22 5.18 -13.82
N GLU A 289 6.56 3.94 -14.18
CA GLU A 289 5.60 2.86 -14.45
C GLU A 289 4.65 2.59 -13.26
N THR A 290 5.13 2.74 -12.03
CA THR A 290 4.29 2.56 -10.83
C THR A 290 3.20 3.64 -10.73
N THR A 291 3.44 4.83 -11.30
CA THR A 291 2.49 5.95 -11.25
C THR A 291 1.35 5.76 -12.25
N GLU A 292 1.57 5.10 -13.37
CA GLU A 292 0.52 4.79 -14.36
C GLU A 292 -0.63 3.98 -13.78
N ALA A 293 -0.34 3.12 -12.80
CA ALA A 293 -1.39 2.36 -12.12
C ALA A 293 -2.42 3.25 -11.39
N TYR A 294 -2.09 4.52 -11.11
CA TYR A 294 -2.97 5.49 -10.49
C TYR A 294 -3.75 6.36 -11.49
N LEU A 295 -3.33 6.38 -12.76
CA LEU A 295 -3.94 7.20 -13.81
C LEU A 295 -5.12 6.50 -14.53
N ARG A 296 -5.57 5.39 -14.00
CA ARG A 296 -6.62 4.55 -14.57
C ARG A 296 -7.93 4.75 -13.87
#